data_be5bda0c407d8118fc6bf8dadcc0ede1
#
_entry.id   be5bda0c407d8118fc6bf8dadcc0ede1
#
_cell.length_a   1.000
_cell.length_b   1.000
_cell.length_c   1.000
_cell.angle_alpha   90.00
_cell.angle_beta   90.00
_cell.angle_gamma   90.00
#
_symmetry.space_group_name_H-M   'P 1'
#
loop_
_entity.id
_entity.type
_entity.pdbx_description
1 polymer ?
#
loop_
_entity_poly.entity_id
_entity_poly.type
_entity_poly.pdbx_seq_one_letter_code
_entity_poly.pdbx_strand_id
1 'polypeptide(L)'
;MTKKILLLGSGELGKEFVIAAKRLGQYVVACDSYKGAPAMQVADEYEVFNMLDGDALDAAVRKHQPDLIVPEIEAIRTERLYHWEERGIQVVPSARAVNYTMNRKAIRDLAAKELGLRTARYFYAKTFDELKKASEVIGFPCVVKPLMSSSGKGQSVVRSADDLQHAWEYGCSGSRGDIKELIIEEFIHFDSEFTLLTVTQKNGPTLFCPPVGHVQISGDYRESYQPAALTEDQLKEAQHMADKVTKALTGYGIWGVEFFLSKDGVYFSELSPRPHDTGMVTLANTQQLNEFELHLYAVLGLPIPEIKLERIGASAVILSPIASQEKPNYRGEEEVCVLPNTYLRIFGKPTTRKNRRMGVVVCYAPLGSDVNALRDKCKAAAAKVEVY
;
A
#
# COMPACT_ATOMS: atom_id res chain seq x y z
N MET A 1 -18.51 -22.00 -3.08
CA MET A 1 -17.45 -23.00 -3.33
C MET A 1 -16.14 -22.45 -2.84
N THR A 2 -15.31 -23.27 -2.23
CA THR A 2 -13.93 -22.90 -1.85
C THR A 2 -13.11 -22.58 -3.09
N LYS A 3 -12.44 -21.46 -3.09
CA LYS A 3 -11.52 -21.02 -4.15
C LYS A 3 -10.08 -21.27 -3.73
N LYS A 4 -9.22 -21.64 -4.69
CA LYS A 4 -7.78 -21.71 -4.49
C LYS A 4 -7.17 -20.39 -4.93
N ILE A 5 -6.53 -19.72 -3.99
CA ILE A 5 -5.91 -18.40 -4.16
C ILE A 5 -4.40 -18.56 -4.18
N LEU A 6 -3.73 -18.08 -5.22
CA LEU A 6 -2.29 -17.90 -5.26
C LEU A 6 -1.98 -16.45 -4.88
N LEU A 7 -1.47 -16.26 -3.68
CA LEU A 7 -1.09 -14.94 -3.15
C LEU A 7 0.36 -14.65 -3.54
N LEU A 8 0.59 -13.56 -4.28
CA LEU A 8 1.91 -13.12 -4.71
C LEU A 8 2.39 -11.95 -3.85
N GLY A 9 3.19 -12.26 -2.85
CA GLY A 9 3.60 -11.39 -1.76
C GLY A 9 3.04 -11.91 -0.44
N SER A 10 3.92 -12.21 0.50
CA SER A 10 3.55 -12.85 1.78
C SER A 10 3.97 -12.01 2.97
N GLY A 11 3.93 -10.68 2.81
CA GLY A 11 4.21 -9.72 3.86
C GLY A 11 3.13 -9.64 4.95
N GLU A 12 3.16 -8.58 5.73
CA GLU A 12 2.20 -8.33 6.80
C GLU A 12 0.76 -8.15 6.31
N LEU A 13 0.58 -7.45 5.19
CA LEU A 13 -0.73 -7.26 4.57
C LEU A 13 -1.26 -8.58 4.04
N GLY A 14 -0.40 -9.35 3.36
CA GLY A 14 -0.73 -10.70 2.90
C GLY A 14 -1.14 -11.62 4.03
N LYS A 15 -0.50 -11.54 5.21
CA LYS A 15 -0.90 -12.33 6.40
C LYS A 15 -2.33 -12.03 6.84
N GLU A 16 -2.70 -10.76 6.95
CA GLU A 16 -4.06 -10.36 7.34
C GLU A 16 -5.08 -10.75 6.27
N PHE A 17 -4.73 -10.65 4.99
CA PHE A 17 -5.57 -11.16 3.90
C PHE A 17 -5.79 -12.68 3.98
N VAL A 18 -4.74 -13.45 4.24
CA VAL A 18 -4.86 -14.92 4.42
C VAL A 18 -5.75 -15.25 5.63
N ILE A 19 -5.59 -14.52 6.74
CA ILE A 19 -6.46 -14.71 7.92
C ILE A 19 -7.93 -14.47 7.55
N ALA A 20 -8.22 -13.40 6.81
CA ALA A 20 -9.57 -13.14 6.31
C ALA A 20 -10.07 -14.28 5.39
N ALA A 21 -9.22 -14.75 4.46
CA ALA A 21 -9.54 -15.82 3.53
C ALA A 21 -9.85 -17.14 4.27
N LYS A 22 -9.07 -17.46 5.30
CA LYS A 22 -9.28 -18.67 6.11
C LYS A 22 -10.59 -18.62 6.92
N ARG A 23 -11.01 -17.45 7.38
CA ARG A 23 -12.32 -17.27 8.04
C ARG A 23 -13.50 -17.64 7.13
N LEU A 24 -13.35 -17.48 5.81
CA LEU A 24 -14.34 -17.85 4.80
C LEU A 24 -14.03 -19.20 4.12
N GLY A 25 -13.15 -20.01 4.69
CA GLY A 25 -12.86 -21.38 4.23
C GLY A 25 -12.16 -21.45 2.87
N GLN A 26 -11.44 -20.40 2.46
CA GLN A 26 -10.70 -20.38 1.21
C GLN A 26 -9.37 -21.14 1.37
N TYR A 27 -8.83 -21.67 0.26
CA TYR A 27 -7.54 -22.33 0.21
C TYR A 27 -6.49 -21.36 -0.33
N VAL A 28 -5.40 -21.12 0.39
CA VAL A 28 -4.41 -20.12 0.04
C VAL A 28 -3.01 -20.74 -0.07
N VAL A 29 -2.36 -20.48 -1.20
CA VAL A 29 -0.93 -20.73 -1.43
C VAL A 29 -0.21 -19.40 -1.37
N ALA A 30 0.64 -19.21 -0.36
CA ALA A 30 1.37 -17.96 -0.13
C ALA A 30 2.76 -18.01 -0.78
N CYS A 31 3.06 -17.07 -1.68
CA CYS A 31 4.33 -17.00 -2.40
C CYS A 31 5.17 -15.80 -1.97
N ASP A 32 6.46 -15.98 -1.80
CA ASP A 32 7.42 -14.89 -1.56
C ASP A 32 8.83 -15.30 -1.98
N SER A 33 9.76 -14.34 -2.02
CA SER A 33 11.16 -14.56 -2.35
C SER A 33 12.00 -15.15 -1.20
N TYR A 34 11.44 -15.27 0.01
CA TYR A 34 12.11 -15.80 1.18
C TYR A 34 11.21 -16.69 2.04
N LYS A 35 11.81 -17.68 2.67
CA LYS A 35 11.10 -18.64 3.53
C LYS A 35 10.66 -18.00 4.86
N GLY A 36 9.49 -18.42 5.36
CA GLY A 36 8.97 -17.98 6.65
C GLY A 36 8.36 -16.56 6.61
N ALA A 37 8.02 -16.07 5.43
CA ALA A 37 7.28 -14.82 5.28
C ALA A 37 5.96 -14.83 6.09
N PRO A 38 5.49 -13.69 6.59
CA PRO A 38 4.32 -13.61 7.48
C PRO A 38 3.09 -14.39 7.03
N ALA A 39 2.68 -14.28 5.78
CA ALA A 39 1.49 -14.96 5.26
C ALA A 39 1.68 -16.49 5.14
N MET A 40 2.91 -16.97 4.91
CA MET A 40 3.22 -18.41 4.86
C MET A 40 2.94 -19.13 6.18
N GLN A 41 2.92 -18.39 7.29
CA GLN A 41 2.69 -18.94 8.63
C GLN A 41 1.22 -19.31 8.88
N VAL A 42 0.31 -18.81 8.04
CA VAL A 42 -1.16 -18.96 8.20
C VAL A 42 -1.85 -19.50 6.95
N ALA A 43 -1.12 -19.69 5.86
CA ALA A 43 -1.60 -20.25 4.60
C ALA A 43 -1.67 -21.80 4.66
N ASP A 44 -2.39 -22.42 3.72
CA ASP A 44 -2.46 -23.89 3.57
C ASP A 44 -1.16 -24.44 2.97
N GLU A 45 -0.60 -23.75 1.97
CA GLU A 45 0.68 -24.08 1.33
C GLU A 45 1.48 -22.82 1.09
N TYR A 46 2.76 -22.97 0.78
CA TYR A 46 3.61 -21.86 0.37
C TYR A 46 4.63 -22.25 -0.70
N GLU A 47 5.09 -21.27 -1.48
CA GLU A 47 6.18 -21.38 -2.42
C GLU A 47 7.20 -20.26 -2.19
N VAL A 48 8.48 -20.61 -2.42
CA VAL A 48 9.58 -19.65 -2.29
C VAL A 48 10.29 -19.53 -3.63
N PHE A 49 10.11 -18.39 -4.31
CA PHE A 49 10.77 -18.10 -5.57
C PHE A 49 10.83 -16.59 -5.82
N ASN A 50 11.73 -16.18 -6.71
CA ASN A 50 11.78 -14.78 -7.15
C ASN A 50 10.61 -14.50 -8.11
N MET A 51 9.63 -13.69 -7.68
CA MET A 51 8.45 -13.36 -8.48
C MET A 51 8.74 -12.48 -9.72
N LEU A 52 9.97 -11.95 -9.84
CA LEU A 52 10.46 -11.33 -11.08
C LEU A 52 10.96 -12.35 -12.10
N ASP A 53 11.12 -13.63 -11.69
CA ASP A 53 11.37 -14.75 -12.59
C ASP A 53 10.03 -15.26 -13.14
N GLY A 54 9.77 -14.96 -14.42
CA GLY A 54 8.52 -15.34 -15.08
C GLY A 54 8.33 -16.85 -15.22
N ASP A 55 9.39 -17.62 -15.38
CA ASP A 55 9.30 -19.08 -15.53
C ASP A 55 9.01 -19.75 -14.19
N ALA A 56 9.58 -19.23 -13.09
CA ALA A 56 9.26 -19.67 -11.74
C ALA A 56 7.81 -19.33 -11.36
N LEU A 57 7.33 -18.13 -11.70
CA LEU A 57 5.92 -17.74 -11.52
C LEU A 57 4.98 -18.68 -12.29
N ASP A 58 5.27 -18.94 -13.57
CA ASP A 58 4.48 -19.84 -14.40
C ASP A 58 4.48 -21.27 -13.85
N ALA A 59 5.61 -21.74 -13.33
CA ALA A 59 5.72 -23.07 -12.71
C ALA A 59 4.83 -23.17 -11.46
N ALA A 60 4.80 -22.13 -10.61
CA ALA A 60 3.93 -22.08 -9.45
C ALA A 60 2.43 -22.09 -9.84
N VAL A 61 2.03 -21.30 -10.85
CA VAL A 61 0.65 -21.30 -11.35
C VAL A 61 0.26 -22.68 -11.91
N ARG A 62 1.11 -23.32 -12.73
CA ARG A 62 0.85 -24.68 -13.27
C ARG A 62 0.76 -25.73 -12.18
N LYS A 63 1.61 -25.65 -11.15
CA LYS A 63 1.64 -26.59 -10.04
C LYS A 63 0.36 -26.54 -9.22
N HIS A 64 -0.05 -25.32 -8.85
CA HIS A 64 -1.15 -25.13 -7.93
C HIS A 64 -2.51 -25.00 -8.61
N GLN A 65 -2.57 -24.66 -9.89
CA GLN A 65 -3.80 -24.46 -10.66
C GLN A 65 -4.83 -23.59 -9.90
N PRO A 66 -4.48 -22.33 -9.53
CA PRO A 66 -5.36 -21.50 -8.72
C PRO A 66 -6.58 -21.02 -9.51
N ASP A 67 -7.68 -20.77 -8.81
CA ASP A 67 -8.83 -20.04 -9.36
C ASP A 67 -8.52 -18.54 -9.50
N LEU A 68 -7.69 -18.01 -8.58
CA LEU A 68 -7.41 -16.59 -8.41
C LEU A 68 -5.93 -16.35 -8.19
N ILE A 69 -5.36 -15.34 -8.83
CA ILE A 69 -4.04 -14.79 -8.54
C ILE A 69 -4.23 -13.42 -7.89
N VAL A 70 -3.72 -13.27 -6.67
CA VAL A 70 -3.87 -12.06 -5.86
C VAL A 70 -2.49 -11.46 -5.57
N PRO A 71 -2.05 -10.45 -6.34
CA PRO A 71 -0.83 -9.71 -6.06
C PRO A 71 -0.96 -8.87 -4.79
N GLU A 72 0.07 -8.92 -3.94
CA GLU A 72 0.17 -8.13 -2.71
C GLU A 72 1.42 -7.26 -2.67
N ILE A 73 2.32 -7.44 -3.64
CA ILE A 73 3.51 -6.60 -3.83
C ILE A 73 3.63 -6.17 -5.29
N GLU A 74 4.47 -5.15 -5.54
CA GLU A 74 4.71 -4.63 -6.89
C GLU A 74 5.81 -5.41 -7.65
N ALA A 75 6.73 -6.11 -6.96
CA ALA A 75 7.88 -6.76 -7.55
C ALA A 75 7.53 -8.14 -8.17
N ILE A 76 6.70 -8.12 -9.22
CA ILE A 76 6.19 -9.30 -9.93
C ILE A 76 6.46 -9.14 -11.42
N ARG A 77 6.67 -10.24 -12.13
CA ARG A 77 6.74 -10.28 -13.60
C ARG A 77 5.32 -10.14 -14.18
N THR A 78 4.84 -8.91 -14.26
CA THR A 78 3.44 -8.58 -14.54
C THR A 78 2.98 -9.01 -15.94
N GLU A 79 3.88 -9.16 -16.91
CA GLU A 79 3.54 -9.65 -18.24
C GLU A 79 3.00 -11.09 -18.21
N ARG A 80 3.41 -11.89 -17.21
CA ARG A 80 2.88 -13.24 -17.02
C ARG A 80 1.45 -13.22 -16.50
N LEU A 81 1.06 -12.20 -15.77
CA LEU A 81 -0.32 -12.07 -15.27
C LEU A 81 -1.32 -11.89 -16.40
N TYR A 82 -1.00 -11.09 -17.43
CA TYR A 82 -1.86 -10.97 -18.64
C TYR A 82 -2.07 -12.32 -19.31
N HIS A 83 -1.00 -13.11 -19.45
CA HIS A 83 -1.07 -14.43 -20.05
C HIS A 83 -1.99 -15.40 -19.29
N TRP A 84 -1.99 -15.33 -17.95
CA TRP A 84 -2.86 -16.17 -17.15
C TRP A 84 -4.29 -15.68 -17.12
N GLU A 85 -4.49 -14.36 -17.14
CA GLU A 85 -5.81 -13.74 -17.24
C GLU A 85 -6.50 -14.11 -18.58
N GLU A 86 -5.78 -14.07 -19.70
CA GLU A 86 -6.24 -14.54 -21.02
C GLU A 86 -6.63 -16.03 -21.04
N ARG A 87 -6.06 -16.82 -20.16
CA ARG A 87 -6.39 -18.24 -19.97
C ARG A 87 -7.53 -18.50 -18.98
N GLY A 88 -8.16 -17.46 -18.51
CA GLY A 88 -9.34 -17.55 -17.66
C GLY A 88 -9.05 -17.65 -16.16
N ILE A 89 -7.78 -17.52 -15.71
CA ILE A 89 -7.48 -17.34 -14.29
C ILE A 89 -7.72 -15.87 -13.92
N GLN A 90 -8.54 -15.64 -12.93
CA GLN A 90 -8.81 -14.28 -12.48
C GLN A 90 -7.59 -13.68 -11.79
N VAL A 91 -7.08 -12.56 -12.29
CA VAL A 91 -6.07 -11.73 -11.62
C VAL A 91 -6.76 -10.56 -10.91
N VAL A 92 -6.36 -10.25 -9.70
CA VAL A 92 -7.04 -9.26 -8.83
C VAL A 92 -6.15 -8.03 -8.60
N PRO A 93 -6.68 -6.82 -8.79
CA PRO A 93 -7.98 -6.51 -9.37
C PRO A 93 -8.03 -6.85 -10.87
N SER A 94 -6.93 -6.66 -11.61
CA SER A 94 -6.67 -7.06 -12.99
C SER A 94 -5.17 -7.07 -13.28
N ALA A 95 -4.72 -7.81 -14.30
CA ALA A 95 -3.32 -7.77 -14.76
C ALA A 95 -2.89 -6.36 -15.18
N ARG A 96 -3.80 -5.60 -15.81
CA ARG A 96 -3.59 -4.19 -16.18
C ARG A 96 -3.32 -3.32 -14.95
N ALA A 97 -4.12 -3.45 -13.89
CA ALA A 97 -3.95 -2.67 -12.67
C ALA A 97 -2.58 -2.90 -12.04
N VAL A 98 -2.18 -4.16 -11.89
CA VAL A 98 -0.88 -4.53 -11.31
C VAL A 98 0.29 -4.00 -12.17
N ASN A 99 0.19 -4.10 -13.49
CA ASN A 99 1.23 -3.61 -14.40
C ASN A 99 1.38 -2.09 -14.34
N TYR A 100 0.27 -1.35 -14.38
CA TYR A 100 0.29 0.12 -14.36
C TYR A 100 0.85 0.67 -13.06
N THR A 101 0.51 0.07 -11.93
CA THR A 101 0.95 0.56 -10.61
C THR A 101 2.40 0.23 -10.30
N MET A 102 2.98 -0.80 -10.95
CA MET A 102 4.43 -1.01 -10.92
C MET A 102 5.22 0.05 -11.68
N ASN A 103 4.59 0.69 -12.65
CA ASN A 103 5.21 1.68 -13.51
C ASN A 103 4.67 3.08 -13.17
N ARG A 104 5.44 3.85 -12.36
CA ARG A 104 5.05 5.21 -11.93
C ARG A 104 4.74 6.12 -13.12
N LYS A 105 5.40 5.93 -14.27
CA LYS A 105 5.11 6.68 -15.49
C LYS A 105 3.71 6.34 -16.03
N ALA A 106 3.39 5.05 -16.12
CA ALA A 106 2.09 4.61 -16.64
C ALA A 106 0.94 5.14 -15.79
N ILE A 107 1.00 4.98 -14.47
CA ILE A 107 -0.08 5.46 -13.59
C ILE A 107 -0.15 6.99 -13.55
N ARG A 108 0.99 7.70 -13.58
CA ARG A 108 1.01 9.16 -13.58
C ARG A 108 0.43 9.73 -14.88
N ASP A 109 0.81 9.17 -16.04
CA ASP A 109 0.30 9.60 -17.34
C ASP A 109 -1.18 9.28 -17.49
N LEU A 110 -1.64 8.10 -17.03
CA LEU A 110 -3.06 7.77 -16.97
C LEU A 110 -3.83 8.81 -16.15
N ALA A 111 -3.41 9.08 -14.91
CA ALA A 111 -4.10 10.02 -14.03
C ALA A 111 -4.12 11.44 -14.59
N ALA A 112 -2.97 11.98 -14.99
CA ALA A 112 -2.84 13.38 -15.39
C ALA A 112 -3.29 13.66 -16.83
N LYS A 113 -2.85 12.82 -17.81
CA LYS A 113 -3.06 13.11 -19.23
C LYS A 113 -4.35 12.51 -19.79
N GLU A 114 -4.66 11.27 -19.41
CA GLU A 114 -5.84 10.58 -19.97
C GLU A 114 -7.10 10.91 -19.18
N LEU A 115 -7.02 10.94 -17.84
CA LEU A 115 -8.17 11.17 -16.97
C LEU A 115 -8.34 12.63 -16.53
N GLY A 116 -7.31 13.48 -16.74
CA GLY A 116 -7.35 14.90 -16.37
C GLY A 116 -7.47 15.13 -14.86
N LEU A 117 -6.92 14.23 -14.04
CA LEU A 117 -6.93 14.39 -12.59
C LEU A 117 -5.88 15.43 -12.17
N ARG A 118 -6.16 16.14 -11.09
CA ARG A 118 -5.18 17.06 -10.48
C ARG A 118 -4.05 16.25 -9.86
N THR A 119 -2.83 16.42 -10.38
CA THR A 119 -1.59 15.82 -9.88
C THR A 119 -0.54 16.91 -9.75
N ALA A 120 0.57 16.64 -9.05
CA ALA A 120 1.76 17.48 -9.16
C ALA A 120 2.18 17.60 -10.63
N ARG A 121 2.68 18.78 -11.06
CA ARG A 121 3.31 18.92 -12.37
C ARG A 121 4.57 18.07 -12.41
N TYR A 122 4.90 17.47 -13.55
CA TYR A 122 6.00 16.52 -13.62
C TYR A 122 6.66 16.49 -15.01
N PHE A 123 7.91 16.04 -15.03
CA PHE A 123 8.65 15.68 -16.23
C PHE A 123 9.42 14.39 -16.00
N TYR A 124 9.82 13.76 -17.10
CA TYR A 124 10.70 12.58 -17.06
C TYR A 124 12.09 12.97 -17.53
N ALA A 125 13.11 12.34 -16.95
CA ALA A 125 14.50 12.58 -17.29
C ALA A 125 15.27 11.26 -17.44
N LYS A 126 15.90 11.04 -18.58
CA LYS A 126 16.79 9.90 -18.88
C LYS A 126 18.27 10.28 -18.72
N THR A 127 18.56 11.55 -18.66
CA THR A 127 19.89 12.10 -18.49
C THR A 127 19.87 13.18 -17.41
N PHE A 128 21.06 13.46 -16.85
CA PHE A 128 21.20 14.54 -15.87
C PHE A 128 20.86 15.92 -16.47
N ASP A 129 21.21 16.16 -17.74
CA ASP A 129 20.87 17.40 -18.42
C ASP A 129 19.36 17.60 -18.60
N GLU A 130 18.63 16.52 -18.89
CA GLU A 130 17.15 16.55 -18.93
C GLU A 130 16.58 16.86 -17.55
N LEU A 131 17.11 16.27 -16.48
CA LEU A 131 16.69 16.56 -15.11
C LEU A 131 16.90 18.03 -14.76
N LYS A 132 18.08 18.58 -15.10
CA LYS A 132 18.41 19.99 -14.89
C LYS A 132 17.43 20.92 -15.61
N LYS A 133 17.17 20.69 -16.89
CA LYS A 133 16.18 21.47 -17.66
C LYS A 133 14.77 21.38 -17.08
N ALA A 134 14.37 20.18 -16.66
CA ALA A 134 13.06 19.99 -16.04
C ALA A 134 12.95 20.73 -14.70
N SER A 135 14.02 20.77 -13.89
CA SER A 135 14.04 21.50 -12.63
C SER A 135 13.91 23.02 -12.82
N GLU A 136 14.46 23.57 -13.91
CA GLU A 136 14.31 25.01 -14.25
C GLU A 136 12.85 25.36 -14.56
N VAL A 137 12.07 24.42 -15.13
CA VAL A 137 10.65 24.61 -15.43
C VAL A 137 9.76 24.42 -14.23
N ILE A 138 10.04 23.39 -13.39
CA ILE A 138 9.25 23.09 -12.19
C ILE A 138 9.53 24.10 -11.10
N GLY A 139 10.78 24.50 -10.92
CA GLY A 139 11.25 25.31 -9.80
C GLY A 139 11.61 24.47 -8.57
N PHE A 140 12.05 25.17 -7.52
CA PHE A 140 12.42 24.55 -6.25
C PHE A 140 11.51 25.03 -5.11
N PRO A 141 11.23 24.16 -4.11
CA PRO A 141 11.65 22.78 -4.04
C PRO A 141 10.91 21.88 -5.05
N CYS A 142 11.56 20.76 -5.44
CA CYS A 142 10.93 19.72 -6.25
C CYS A 142 11.29 18.32 -5.71
N VAL A 143 10.66 17.27 -6.23
CA VAL A 143 10.89 15.89 -5.79
C VAL A 143 11.38 15.07 -6.98
N VAL A 144 12.50 14.37 -6.80
CA VAL A 144 13.05 13.45 -7.79
C VAL A 144 12.86 12.02 -7.30
N LYS A 145 12.32 11.16 -8.17
CA LYS A 145 12.00 9.76 -7.82
C LYS A 145 12.38 8.82 -8.97
N PRO A 146 12.82 7.58 -8.68
CA PRO A 146 12.86 6.52 -9.70
C PRO A 146 11.44 6.17 -10.19
N LEU A 147 11.33 5.72 -11.45
CA LEU A 147 10.05 5.24 -11.98
C LEU A 147 9.60 3.91 -11.34
N MET A 148 10.55 3.08 -10.92
CA MET A 148 10.29 1.81 -10.26
C MET A 148 11.03 1.76 -8.91
N SER A 149 10.33 2.09 -7.85
CA SER A 149 10.83 1.99 -6.46
C SER A 149 9.66 1.87 -5.50
N SER A 150 9.93 1.43 -4.27
CA SER A 150 8.94 1.37 -3.19
C SER A 150 9.53 1.95 -1.90
N SER A 151 8.65 2.39 -0.99
CA SER A 151 9.04 2.92 0.33
C SER A 151 10.06 4.07 0.25
N GLY A 152 9.89 4.98 -0.68
CA GLY A 152 10.72 6.19 -0.81
C GLY A 152 12.19 5.97 -1.22
N LYS A 153 12.59 4.74 -1.60
CA LYS A 153 13.97 4.47 -2.01
C LYS A 153 14.31 5.23 -3.29
N GLY A 154 15.45 5.93 -3.28
CA GLY A 154 15.89 6.76 -4.39
C GLY A 154 15.13 8.08 -4.52
N GLN A 155 14.20 8.40 -3.61
CA GLN A 155 13.48 9.67 -3.62
C GLN A 155 14.26 10.75 -2.88
N SER A 156 14.34 11.94 -3.48
CA SER A 156 14.97 13.12 -2.89
C SER A 156 14.08 14.34 -3.01
N VAL A 157 14.02 15.15 -1.97
CA VAL A 157 13.52 16.52 -2.03
C VAL A 157 14.69 17.41 -2.38
N VAL A 158 14.64 18.04 -3.55
CA VAL A 158 15.65 18.93 -4.11
C VAL A 158 15.26 20.36 -3.79
N ARG A 159 16.06 21.06 -3.00
CA ARG A 159 15.77 22.42 -2.53
C ARG A 159 16.45 23.51 -3.35
N SER A 160 17.52 23.14 -4.03
CA SER A 160 18.31 24.03 -4.89
C SER A 160 18.97 23.25 -6.02
N ALA A 161 19.55 23.95 -6.99
CA ALA A 161 20.28 23.34 -8.08
C ALA A 161 21.49 22.50 -7.62
N ASP A 162 22.07 22.84 -6.46
CA ASP A 162 23.23 22.13 -5.89
C ASP A 162 22.87 20.69 -5.43
N ASP A 163 21.60 20.43 -5.13
CA ASP A 163 21.11 19.10 -4.70
C ASP A 163 20.88 18.16 -5.88
N LEU A 164 20.81 18.66 -7.13
CA LEU A 164 20.39 17.88 -8.30
C LEU A 164 21.31 16.70 -8.61
N GLN A 165 22.63 16.90 -8.50
CA GLN A 165 23.59 15.83 -8.80
C GLN A 165 23.39 14.65 -7.84
N HIS A 166 23.29 14.94 -6.54
CA HIS A 166 23.02 13.92 -5.53
C HIS A 166 21.68 13.21 -5.76
N ALA A 167 20.62 13.97 -6.07
CA ALA A 167 19.29 13.42 -6.34
C ALA A 167 19.28 12.50 -7.56
N TRP A 168 20.03 12.86 -8.63
CA TRP A 168 20.20 12.02 -9.80
C TRP A 168 20.89 10.69 -9.47
N GLU A 169 22.05 10.76 -8.79
CA GLU A 169 22.83 9.58 -8.43
C GLU A 169 22.05 8.64 -7.49
N TYR A 170 21.40 9.22 -6.47
CA TYR A 170 20.58 8.46 -5.54
C TYR A 170 19.33 7.87 -6.21
N GLY A 171 18.68 8.62 -7.10
CA GLY A 171 17.54 8.14 -7.89
C GLY A 171 17.93 6.97 -8.79
N CYS A 172 19.05 7.08 -9.51
CA CYS A 172 19.55 5.99 -10.35
C CYS A 172 19.95 4.74 -9.54
N SER A 173 20.53 4.90 -8.36
CA SER A 173 20.91 3.77 -7.49
C SER A 173 19.71 3.09 -6.84
N GLY A 174 18.62 3.82 -6.62
CA GLY A 174 17.37 3.32 -6.05
C GLY A 174 16.41 2.69 -7.06
N SER A 175 16.70 2.79 -8.36
CA SER A 175 15.88 2.21 -9.43
C SER A 175 15.93 0.69 -9.41
N ARG A 176 14.77 0.05 -9.60
CA ARG A 176 14.67 -1.38 -9.85
C ARG A 176 14.61 -1.65 -11.36
N GLY A 177 15.36 -2.65 -11.82
CA GLY A 177 15.45 -3.02 -13.25
C GLY A 177 16.45 -2.17 -14.04
N ASP A 178 16.47 -2.32 -15.36
CA ASP A 178 17.48 -1.73 -16.26
C ASP A 178 17.15 -0.29 -16.70
N ILE A 179 15.99 0.24 -16.30
CA ILE A 179 15.50 1.55 -16.73
C ILE A 179 16.02 2.64 -15.77
N LYS A 180 16.97 3.44 -16.26
CA LYS A 180 17.48 4.63 -15.58
C LYS A 180 16.70 5.89 -16.00
N GLU A 181 15.40 5.89 -15.84
CA GLU A 181 14.55 7.05 -16.08
C GLU A 181 13.98 7.51 -14.74
N LEU A 182 14.11 8.82 -14.44
CA LEU A 182 13.59 9.42 -13.22
C LEU A 182 12.39 10.31 -13.57
N ILE A 183 11.51 10.51 -12.59
CA ILE A 183 10.48 11.54 -12.63
C ILE A 183 10.89 12.66 -11.68
N ILE A 184 10.75 13.90 -12.15
CA ILE A 184 10.82 15.12 -11.33
C ILE A 184 9.43 15.69 -11.21
N GLU A 185 9.01 15.96 -9.99
CA GLU A 185 7.67 16.43 -9.65
C GLU A 185 7.74 17.73 -8.85
N GLU A 186 6.76 18.60 -9.06
CA GLU A 186 6.50 19.75 -8.21
C GLU A 186 6.33 19.31 -6.76
N PHE A 187 6.94 20.04 -5.84
CA PHE A 187 6.73 19.82 -4.42
C PHE A 187 5.40 20.44 -4.01
N ILE A 188 4.41 19.58 -3.73
CA ILE A 188 3.11 20.05 -3.22
C ILE A 188 3.26 20.43 -1.75
N HIS A 189 2.98 21.69 -1.41
CA HIS A 189 2.84 22.13 -0.04
C HIS A 189 1.46 21.71 0.48
N PHE A 190 1.41 20.54 1.09
CA PHE A 190 0.18 19.96 1.61
C PHE A 190 0.02 20.19 3.11
N ASP A 191 -1.23 20.31 3.55
CA ASP A 191 -1.60 20.40 4.95
C ASP A 191 -1.66 19.00 5.60
N SER A 192 -2.08 17.99 4.83
CA SER A 192 -2.15 16.58 5.26
C SER A 192 -2.11 15.61 4.08
N GLU A 193 -1.73 14.36 4.38
CA GLU A 193 -1.82 13.22 3.48
C GLU A 193 -2.93 12.28 3.95
N PHE A 194 -3.67 11.70 3.00
CA PHE A 194 -4.68 10.71 3.33
C PHE A 194 -4.80 9.64 2.24
N THR A 195 -5.25 8.46 2.65
CA THR A 195 -5.58 7.35 1.77
C THR A 195 -7.11 7.18 1.74
N LEU A 196 -7.68 7.08 0.56
CA LEU A 196 -9.05 6.67 0.35
C LEU A 196 -9.07 5.21 -0.09
N LEU A 197 -9.34 4.31 0.85
CA LEU A 197 -9.57 2.90 0.52
C LEU A 197 -10.84 2.81 -0.31
N THR A 198 -10.67 2.38 -1.56
CA THR A 198 -11.70 2.32 -2.58
C THR A 198 -11.96 0.87 -2.94
N VAL A 199 -13.21 0.45 -3.04
CA VAL A 199 -13.57 -0.93 -3.33
C VAL A 199 -14.38 -0.99 -4.62
N THR A 200 -13.81 -1.62 -5.64
CA THR A 200 -14.55 -1.96 -6.86
C THR A 200 -15.13 -3.37 -6.75
N GLN A 201 -16.37 -3.53 -7.14
CA GLN A 201 -17.11 -4.78 -7.00
C GLN A 201 -17.38 -5.40 -8.38
N LYS A 202 -17.49 -6.73 -8.41
CA LYS A 202 -17.91 -7.44 -9.63
C LYS A 202 -19.29 -7.01 -10.09
N ASN A 203 -20.20 -6.84 -9.13
CA ASN A 203 -21.58 -6.38 -9.35
C ASN A 203 -21.89 -5.31 -8.30
N GLY A 204 -22.11 -4.09 -8.72
CA GLY A 204 -22.44 -2.99 -7.81
C GLY A 204 -21.60 -1.73 -8.05
N PRO A 205 -21.88 -0.66 -7.33
CA PRO A 205 -21.13 0.59 -7.43
C PRO A 205 -19.75 0.47 -6.80
N THR A 206 -18.87 1.41 -7.11
CA THR A 206 -17.64 1.66 -6.34
C THR A 206 -18.03 2.12 -4.94
N LEU A 207 -17.42 1.51 -3.91
CA LEU A 207 -17.59 1.88 -2.51
C LEU A 207 -16.33 2.54 -1.98
N PHE A 208 -16.50 3.40 -0.98
CA PHE A 208 -15.40 4.14 -0.37
C PHE A 208 -15.44 3.93 1.15
N CYS A 209 -14.27 3.62 1.73
CA CYS A 209 -14.13 3.66 3.17
C CYS A 209 -14.07 5.11 3.67
N PRO A 210 -14.37 5.37 4.95
CA PRO A 210 -14.03 6.64 5.56
C PRO A 210 -12.53 6.95 5.35
N PRO A 211 -12.15 8.20 5.02
CA PRO A 211 -10.78 8.55 4.66
C PRO A 211 -9.80 8.26 5.81
N VAL A 212 -8.63 7.77 5.48
CA VAL A 212 -7.56 7.44 6.44
C VAL A 212 -6.46 8.48 6.34
N GLY A 213 -6.28 9.27 7.38
CA GLY A 213 -5.11 10.16 7.50
C GLY A 213 -3.88 9.35 7.91
N HIS A 214 -2.71 9.75 7.45
CA HIS A 214 -1.47 9.06 7.78
C HIS A 214 -0.28 10.01 7.89
N VAL A 215 0.80 9.51 8.48
CA VAL A 215 2.09 10.18 8.57
C VAL A 215 3.16 9.24 8.06
N GLN A 216 3.95 9.72 7.13
CA GLN A 216 5.16 9.05 6.63
C GLN A 216 6.41 9.79 7.11
N ILE A 217 7.47 9.05 7.39
CA ILE A 217 8.80 9.60 7.67
C ILE A 217 9.76 8.99 6.66
N SER A 218 10.37 9.85 5.85
CA SER A 218 11.26 9.44 4.75
C SER A 218 10.58 8.45 3.77
N GLY A 219 9.29 8.67 3.48
CA GLY A 219 8.50 7.83 2.60
C GLY A 219 8.11 6.46 3.19
N ASP A 220 8.26 6.27 4.50
CA ASP A 220 7.90 5.03 5.17
C ASP A 220 6.79 5.29 6.19
N TYR A 221 5.72 4.50 6.11
CA TYR A 221 4.54 4.60 6.97
C TYR A 221 4.89 4.50 8.46
N ARG A 222 4.34 5.39 9.28
CA ARG A 222 4.57 5.45 10.74
C ARG A 222 3.30 5.33 11.55
N GLU A 223 2.28 6.06 11.18
CA GLU A 223 0.97 6.03 11.84
C GLU A 223 -0.14 6.29 10.83
N SER A 224 -1.34 5.80 11.13
CA SER A 224 -2.56 6.19 10.45
C SER A 224 -3.70 6.37 11.45
N TYR A 225 -4.72 7.09 11.02
CA TYR A 225 -5.90 7.36 11.83
C TYR A 225 -7.14 7.50 10.94
N GLN A 226 -8.29 7.15 11.49
CA GLN A 226 -9.55 7.20 10.79
C GLN A 226 -10.65 7.76 11.71
N PRO A 227 -11.39 8.79 11.25
CA PRO A 227 -11.33 9.39 9.92
C PRO A 227 -10.26 10.48 9.80
N ALA A 228 -9.76 10.74 8.60
CA ALA A 228 -9.08 11.98 8.27
C ALA A 228 -10.10 13.12 8.22
N ALA A 229 -9.67 14.31 8.63
CA ALA A 229 -10.50 15.51 8.60
C ALA A 229 -10.55 16.09 7.17
N LEU A 230 -11.66 15.90 6.47
CA LEU A 230 -11.95 16.44 5.15
C LEU A 230 -13.29 17.16 5.17
N THR A 231 -13.42 18.23 4.38
CA THR A 231 -14.75 18.78 4.07
C THR A 231 -15.51 17.84 3.14
N GLU A 232 -16.82 18.00 3.05
CA GLU A 232 -17.66 17.19 2.17
C GLU A 232 -17.24 17.33 0.72
N ASP A 233 -16.86 18.52 0.27
CA ASP A 233 -16.42 18.78 -1.11
C ASP A 233 -15.06 18.13 -1.41
N GLN A 234 -14.10 18.19 -0.47
CA GLN A 234 -12.81 17.52 -0.58
C GLN A 234 -12.97 16.00 -0.66
N LEU A 235 -13.87 15.44 0.15
CA LEU A 235 -14.17 14.01 0.10
C LEU A 235 -14.80 13.61 -1.24
N LYS A 236 -15.77 14.38 -1.75
CA LYS A 236 -16.38 14.15 -3.06
C LYS A 236 -15.37 14.26 -4.20
N GLU A 237 -14.46 15.23 -4.15
CA GLU A 237 -13.36 15.37 -5.11
C GLU A 237 -12.46 14.13 -5.13
N ALA A 238 -12.02 13.68 -3.94
CA ALA A 238 -11.21 12.47 -3.81
C ALA A 238 -11.92 11.20 -4.31
N GLN A 239 -13.20 11.03 -3.95
CA GLN A 239 -14.02 9.90 -4.42
C GLN A 239 -14.19 9.90 -5.94
N HIS A 240 -14.40 11.07 -6.54
CA HIS A 240 -14.49 11.21 -7.99
C HIS A 240 -13.18 10.81 -8.69
N MET A 241 -12.03 11.26 -8.17
CA MET A 241 -10.72 10.88 -8.71
C MET A 241 -10.46 9.38 -8.56
N ALA A 242 -10.74 8.81 -7.38
CA ALA A 242 -10.56 7.39 -7.10
C ALA A 242 -11.45 6.52 -8.00
N ASP A 243 -12.72 6.88 -8.18
CA ASP A 243 -13.64 6.16 -9.06
C ASP A 243 -13.16 6.18 -10.52
N LYS A 244 -12.71 7.33 -11.01
CA LYS A 244 -12.17 7.46 -12.36
C LYS A 244 -10.96 6.56 -12.60
N VAL A 245 -9.96 6.60 -11.71
CA VAL A 245 -8.71 5.86 -11.92
C VAL A 245 -8.91 4.36 -11.77
N THR A 246 -9.70 3.92 -10.80
CA THR A 246 -9.97 2.48 -10.59
C THR A 246 -10.79 1.88 -11.73
N LYS A 247 -11.77 2.60 -12.28
CA LYS A 247 -12.52 2.19 -13.47
C LYS A 247 -11.64 2.08 -14.72
N ALA A 248 -10.70 3.01 -14.92
CA ALA A 248 -9.76 2.96 -16.04
C ALA A 248 -8.79 1.78 -15.95
N LEU A 249 -8.43 1.36 -14.75
CA LEU A 249 -7.55 0.21 -14.50
C LEU A 249 -8.29 -1.13 -14.55
N THR A 250 -9.61 -1.12 -14.45
CA THR A 250 -10.51 -2.28 -14.51
C THR A 250 -10.33 -3.29 -13.36
N GLY A 251 -11.21 -4.27 -13.29
CA GLY A 251 -11.17 -5.32 -12.28
C GLY A 251 -11.89 -4.96 -10.98
N TYR A 252 -11.78 -5.83 -9.99
CA TYR A 252 -12.44 -5.68 -8.70
C TYR A 252 -11.54 -6.14 -7.55
N GLY A 253 -11.61 -5.41 -6.46
CA GLY A 253 -10.74 -5.53 -5.30
C GLY A 253 -10.73 -4.24 -4.51
N ILE A 254 -9.83 -4.16 -3.52
CA ILE A 254 -9.57 -2.93 -2.80
C ILE A 254 -8.39 -2.19 -3.42
N TRP A 255 -8.45 -0.86 -3.33
CA TRP A 255 -7.42 0.04 -3.83
C TRP A 255 -7.08 1.06 -2.74
N GLY A 256 -5.78 1.20 -2.45
CA GLY A 256 -5.29 2.30 -1.65
C GLY A 256 -4.98 3.49 -2.55
N VAL A 257 -5.84 4.50 -2.59
CA VAL A 257 -5.63 5.70 -3.38
C VAL A 257 -5.13 6.82 -2.48
N GLU A 258 -3.92 7.30 -2.71
CA GLU A 258 -3.27 8.31 -1.90
C GLU A 258 -3.44 9.70 -2.47
N PHE A 259 -3.68 10.65 -1.58
CA PHE A 259 -3.91 12.06 -1.92
C PHE A 259 -3.13 12.99 -1.00
N PHE A 260 -2.73 14.15 -1.56
CA PHE A 260 -2.34 15.31 -0.78
C PHE A 260 -3.53 16.27 -0.67
N LEU A 261 -3.77 16.76 0.54
CA LEU A 261 -4.70 17.86 0.79
C LEU A 261 -3.91 19.15 0.92
N SER A 262 -4.16 20.10 0.05
CA SER A 262 -3.56 21.43 0.10
C SER A 262 -4.64 22.51 0.08
N LYS A 263 -4.22 23.77 0.22
CA LYS A 263 -5.11 24.93 0.08
C LYS A 263 -5.78 25.02 -1.29
N ASP A 264 -5.14 24.47 -2.32
CA ASP A 264 -5.63 24.49 -3.70
C ASP A 264 -6.57 23.33 -4.02
N GLY A 265 -6.82 22.41 -3.07
CA GLY A 265 -7.69 21.26 -3.18
C GLY A 265 -6.97 19.92 -3.04
N VAL A 266 -7.58 18.87 -3.56
CA VAL A 266 -7.09 17.49 -3.48
C VAL A 266 -6.21 17.18 -4.68
N TYR A 267 -5.04 16.58 -4.43
CA TYR A 267 -4.10 16.13 -5.46
C TYR A 267 -3.97 14.61 -5.41
N PHE A 268 -4.17 13.95 -6.55
CA PHE A 268 -3.85 12.53 -6.68
C PHE A 268 -2.33 12.34 -6.59
N SER A 269 -1.90 11.47 -5.68
CA SER A 269 -0.48 11.15 -5.45
C SER A 269 -0.09 9.81 -6.04
N GLU A 270 -0.65 8.73 -5.52
CA GLU A 270 -0.30 7.36 -5.90
C GLU A 270 -1.51 6.43 -5.73
N LEU A 271 -1.41 5.20 -6.27
CA LEU A 271 -2.43 4.18 -6.14
C LEU A 271 -1.79 2.80 -6.03
N SER A 272 -2.26 2.01 -5.07
CA SER A 272 -1.93 0.60 -4.89
C SER A 272 -3.17 -0.26 -5.17
N PRO A 273 -3.12 -1.28 -6.04
CA PRO A 273 -4.27 -2.12 -6.41
C PRO A 273 -4.44 -3.30 -5.43
N ARG A 274 -4.33 -3.04 -4.13
CA ARG A 274 -4.29 -4.01 -3.05
C ARG A 274 -4.56 -3.35 -1.70
N PRO A 275 -4.71 -4.11 -0.60
CA PRO A 275 -4.71 -3.55 0.75
C PRO A 275 -3.51 -2.63 0.98
N HIS A 276 -3.72 -1.56 1.70
CA HIS A 276 -2.73 -0.50 1.92
C HIS A 276 -2.26 -0.50 3.38
N ASP A 277 -0.97 -0.25 3.61
CA ASP A 277 -0.42 -0.28 4.98
C ASP A 277 -1.06 0.75 5.92
N THR A 278 -1.51 1.90 5.40
CA THR A 278 -2.27 2.88 6.18
C THR A 278 -3.65 2.34 6.59
N GLY A 279 -4.23 1.44 5.82
CA GLY A 279 -5.51 0.80 6.08
C GLY A 279 -5.50 -0.19 7.25
N MET A 280 -4.32 -0.54 7.79
CA MET A 280 -4.22 -1.35 9.01
C MET A 280 -5.00 -0.75 10.19
N VAL A 281 -5.29 0.55 10.20
CA VAL A 281 -6.16 1.17 11.18
C VAL A 281 -7.56 0.53 11.22
N THR A 282 -8.04 -0.04 10.12
CA THR A 282 -9.33 -0.74 10.05
C THR A 282 -9.37 -2.03 10.88
N LEU A 283 -8.20 -2.58 11.26
CA LEU A 283 -8.09 -3.69 12.23
C LEU A 283 -8.52 -3.29 13.65
N ALA A 284 -8.68 -1.99 13.93
CA ALA A 284 -9.30 -1.47 15.13
C ALA A 284 -10.85 -1.55 15.09
N ASN A 285 -11.42 -2.22 14.10
CA ASN A 285 -12.86 -2.29 13.84
C ASN A 285 -13.50 -0.89 13.74
N THR A 286 -12.87 0.01 13.02
CA THR A 286 -13.39 1.35 12.73
C THR A 286 -14.62 1.32 11.83
N GLN A 287 -14.80 0.22 11.12
CA GLN A 287 -15.90 -0.12 10.23
C GLN A 287 -16.21 -1.62 10.32
N GLN A 288 -17.37 -2.07 9.84
CA GLN A 288 -17.84 -3.45 9.97
C GLN A 288 -16.86 -4.48 9.39
N LEU A 289 -16.37 -4.24 8.17
CA LEU A 289 -15.36 -5.09 7.51
C LEU A 289 -14.06 -4.29 7.42
N ASN A 290 -12.96 -4.87 7.88
CA ASN A 290 -11.65 -4.26 7.69
C ASN A 290 -11.22 -4.34 6.22
N GLU A 291 -10.13 -3.66 5.84
CA GLU A 291 -9.69 -3.58 4.45
C GLU A 291 -9.39 -4.95 3.83
N PHE A 292 -8.90 -5.91 4.60
CA PHE A 292 -8.57 -7.26 4.12
C PHE A 292 -9.83 -8.09 3.86
N GLU A 293 -10.83 -7.95 4.71
CA GLU A 293 -12.15 -8.55 4.53
C GLU A 293 -12.87 -7.93 3.33
N LEU A 294 -12.82 -6.59 3.18
CA LEU A 294 -13.36 -5.89 2.02
C LEU A 294 -12.69 -6.36 0.72
N HIS A 295 -11.36 -6.50 0.73
CA HIS A 295 -10.63 -7.03 -0.41
C HIS A 295 -11.08 -8.45 -0.76
N LEU A 296 -11.15 -9.32 0.22
CA LEU A 296 -11.59 -10.70 0.01
C LEU A 296 -13.04 -10.78 -0.53
N TYR A 297 -13.96 -9.98 0.02
CA TYR A 297 -15.34 -9.95 -0.46
C TYR A 297 -15.41 -9.53 -1.93
N ALA A 298 -14.68 -8.48 -2.30
CA ALA A 298 -14.58 -8.04 -3.69
C ALA A 298 -13.98 -9.12 -4.60
N VAL A 299 -12.87 -9.74 -4.18
CA VAL A 299 -12.17 -10.83 -4.90
C VAL A 299 -13.08 -12.03 -5.13
N LEU A 300 -13.87 -12.41 -4.15
CA LEU A 300 -14.82 -13.53 -4.26
C LEU A 300 -16.13 -13.15 -4.94
N GLY A 301 -16.35 -11.88 -5.25
CA GLY A 301 -17.59 -11.37 -5.81
C GLY A 301 -18.78 -11.45 -4.84
N LEU A 302 -18.49 -11.41 -3.53
CA LEU A 302 -19.51 -11.36 -2.49
C LEU A 302 -20.08 -9.95 -2.36
N PRO A 303 -21.36 -9.81 -1.99
CA PRO A 303 -21.96 -8.50 -1.75
C PRO A 303 -21.31 -7.83 -0.54
N ILE A 304 -21.00 -6.54 -0.69
CA ILE A 304 -20.41 -5.72 0.37
C ILE A 304 -21.50 -4.80 0.91
N PRO A 305 -21.73 -4.80 2.23
CA PRO A 305 -22.67 -3.87 2.84
C PRO A 305 -22.17 -2.43 2.76
N GLU A 306 -23.05 -1.47 3.05
CA GLU A 306 -22.63 -0.08 3.17
C GLU A 306 -21.48 0.08 4.18
N ILE A 307 -20.42 0.79 3.76
CA ILE A 307 -19.24 1.01 4.61
C ILE A 307 -19.45 2.29 5.41
N LYS A 308 -19.59 2.15 6.72
CA LYS A 308 -19.79 3.27 7.65
C LYS A 308 -18.68 3.29 8.71
N LEU A 309 -18.32 4.50 9.15
CA LEU A 309 -17.48 4.67 10.33
C LEU A 309 -18.30 4.34 11.58
N GLU A 310 -17.88 3.34 12.35
CA GLU A 310 -18.54 2.92 13.58
C GLU A 310 -17.84 3.47 14.84
N ARG A 311 -16.53 3.71 14.72
CA ARG A 311 -15.67 4.28 15.77
C ARG A 311 -14.44 4.93 15.14
N ILE A 312 -13.80 5.82 15.87
CA ILE A 312 -12.51 6.35 15.43
C ILE A 312 -11.39 5.34 15.74
N GLY A 313 -10.35 5.34 14.92
CA GLY A 313 -9.18 4.47 15.10
C GLY A 313 -7.86 5.18 14.89
N ALA A 314 -6.82 4.60 15.47
CA ALA A 314 -5.43 4.98 15.21
C ALA A 314 -4.56 3.73 15.13
N SER A 315 -3.48 3.80 14.38
CA SER A 315 -2.44 2.78 14.32
C SER A 315 -1.05 3.39 14.44
N ALA A 316 -0.12 2.67 15.04
CA ALA A 316 1.27 3.09 15.15
C ALA A 316 2.19 1.87 14.98
N VAL A 317 3.24 2.01 14.16
CA VAL A 317 4.15 0.91 13.84
C VAL A 317 5.14 0.63 14.95
N ILE A 318 5.51 -0.65 15.09
CA ILE A 318 6.62 -1.12 15.92
C ILE A 318 7.81 -1.33 15.01
N LEU A 319 8.92 -0.63 15.28
CA LEU A 319 10.12 -0.65 14.46
C LEU A 319 11.23 -1.43 15.15
N SER A 320 12.02 -2.17 14.37
CA SER A 320 13.24 -2.77 14.87
C SER A 320 14.36 -1.74 14.97
N PRO A 321 15.04 -1.62 16.12
CA PRO A 321 16.24 -0.80 16.26
C PRO A 321 17.49 -1.48 15.71
N ILE A 322 17.45 -2.81 15.51
CA ILE A 322 18.59 -3.66 15.16
C ILE A 322 18.46 -4.32 13.79
N ALA A 323 19.57 -4.82 13.28
CA ALA A 323 19.62 -5.71 12.13
C ALA A 323 20.11 -7.09 12.57
N SER A 324 19.34 -8.15 12.32
CA SER A 324 19.67 -9.53 12.65
C SER A 324 19.09 -10.50 11.63
N GLN A 325 19.82 -11.57 11.34
CA GLN A 325 19.33 -12.71 10.56
C GLN A 325 18.63 -13.75 11.43
N GLU A 326 18.72 -13.62 12.75
CA GLU A 326 18.02 -14.47 13.70
C GLU A 326 16.56 -14.05 13.86
N LYS A 327 15.73 -15.00 14.28
CA LYS A 327 14.32 -14.71 14.56
C LYS A 327 14.22 -13.68 15.68
N PRO A 328 13.50 -12.57 15.46
CA PRO A 328 13.37 -11.53 16.49
C PRO A 328 12.55 -12.01 17.68
N ASN A 329 12.88 -11.50 18.83
CA ASN A 329 12.09 -11.60 20.05
C ASN A 329 11.47 -10.23 20.37
N TYR A 330 10.47 -10.26 21.24
CA TYR A 330 9.72 -9.09 21.65
C TYR A 330 9.64 -9.02 23.17
N ARG A 331 9.48 -7.84 23.71
CA ARG A 331 9.15 -7.59 25.13
C ARG A 331 8.25 -6.37 25.22
N GLY A 332 7.49 -6.27 26.31
CA GLY A 332 6.52 -5.18 26.52
C GLY A 332 5.11 -5.47 25.97
N GLU A 333 4.89 -6.66 25.39
CA GLU A 333 3.57 -7.06 24.90
C GLU A 333 2.52 -7.06 26.02
N GLU A 334 2.88 -7.51 27.20
CA GLU A 334 1.99 -7.54 28.38
C GLU A 334 1.52 -6.12 28.73
N GLU A 335 2.40 -5.14 28.65
CA GLU A 335 2.07 -3.75 28.93
C GLU A 335 1.08 -3.15 27.94
N VAL A 336 1.12 -3.61 26.68
CA VAL A 336 0.17 -3.19 25.65
C VAL A 336 -1.15 -3.94 25.77
N CYS A 337 -1.10 -5.25 26.03
CA CYS A 337 -2.29 -6.09 26.08
C CYS A 337 -3.25 -5.76 27.22
N VAL A 338 -2.78 -5.13 28.29
CA VAL A 338 -3.65 -4.67 29.40
C VAL A 338 -4.33 -3.32 29.11
N LEU A 339 -3.93 -2.59 28.04
CA LEU A 339 -4.52 -1.31 27.71
C LEU A 339 -5.92 -1.48 27.09
N PRO A 340 -6.94 -0.77 27.58
CA PRO A 340 -8.29 -0.87 27.02
C PRO A 340 -8.34 -0.33 25.59
N ASN A 341 -9.17 -0.98 24.75
CA ASN A 341 -9.42 -0.57 23.36
C ASN A 341 -8.13 -0.54 22.50
N THR A 342 -7.21 -1.47 22.77
CA THR A 342 -5.90 -1.54 22.16
C THR A 342 -5.63 -2.97 21.71
N TYR A 343 -5.16 -3.15 20.49
CA TYR A 343 -4.75 -4.45 19.93
C TYR A 343 -3.31 -4.40 19.45
N LEU A 344 -2.56 -5.43 19.76
CA LEU A 344 -1.20 -5.66 19.26
C LEU A 344 -1.24 -6.64 18.08
N ARG A 345 -0.51 -6.34 17.01
CA ARG A 345 -0.29 -7.23 15.88
C ARG A 345 1.21 -7.36 15.61
N ILE A 346 1.77 -8.53 15.86
CA ILE A 346 3.14 -8.88 15.49
C ILE A 346 3.13 -9.52 14.11
N PHE A 347 3.90 -8.98 13.18
CA PHE A 347 3.90 -9.43 11.79
C PHE A 347 4.50 -10.83 11.62
N GLY A 348 5.49 -11.18 12.45
CA GLY A 348 6.15 -12.49 12.36
C GLY A 348 7.24 -12.55 11.29
N LYS A 349 7.84 -11.41 10.92
CA LYS A 349 8.98 -11.38 9.98
C LYS A 349 10.16 -12.18 10.56
N PRO A 350 10.81 -13.07 9.78
CA PRO A 350 11.84 -13.97 10.31
C PRO A 350 13.16 -13.31 10.63
N THR A 351 13.42 -12.12 10.10
CA THR A 351 14.66 -11.35 10.28
C THR A 351 14.35 -9.89 10.56
N THR A 352 15.34 -9.14 11.04
CA THR A 352 15.20 -7.70 11.23
C THR A 352 16.24 -6.91 10.44
N ARG A 353 15.94 -5.64 10.25
CA ARG A 353 16.88 -4.58 9.84
C ARG A 353 16.45 -3.29 10.53
N LYS A 354 17.37 -2.38 10.72
CA LYS A 354 17.07 -1.09 11.34
C LYS A 354 15.86 -0.42 10.64
N ASN A 355 14.91 0.06 11.42
CA ASN A 355 13.67 0.67 10.99
C ASN A 355 12.70 -0.27 10.22
N ARG A 356 12.95 -1.60 10.21
CA ARG A 356 11.95 -2.53 9.65
C ARG A 356 10.71 -2.54 10.53
N ARG A 357 9.53 -2.40 9.91
CA ARG A 357 8.25 -2.56 10.60
C ARG A 357 8.05 -4.02 11.00
N MET A 358 7.90 -4.27 12.29
CA MET A 358 7.84 -5.61 12.88
C MET A 358 6.46 -5.93 13.45
N GLY A 359 5.66 -4.91 13.66
CA GLY A 359 4.31 -5.00 14.17
C GLY A 359 3.59 -3.67 14.10
N VAL A 360 2.36 -3.66 14.54
CA VAL A 360 1.52 -2.47 14.67
C VAL A 360 0.66 -2.58 15.94
N VAL A 361 0.51 -1.47 16.63
CA VAL A 361 -0.54 -1.29 17.63
C VAL A 361 -1.68 -0.55 16.96
N VAL A 362 -2.91 -1.01 17.18
CA VAL A 362 -4.13 -0.31 16.74
C VAL A 362 -5.02 -0.04 17.94
N CYS A 363 -5.54 1.17 18.00
CA CYS A 363 -6.41 1.65 19.09
C CYS A 363 -7.71 2.18 18.51
N TYR A 364 -8.79 2.14 19.30
CA TYR A 364 -10.06 2.76 18.94
C TYR A 364 -10.69 3.54 20.12
N ALA A 365 -11.60 4.42 19.75
CA ALA A 365 -12.46 5.15 20.70
C ALA A 365 -13.85 5.40 20.07
N PRO A 366 -14.88 5.71 20.86
CA PRO A 366 -16.20 6.09 20.35
C PRO A 366 -16.15 7.26 19.38
N LEU A 367 -17.13 7.35 18.49
CA LEU A 367 -17.32 8.51 17.63
C LEU A 367 -17.43 9.80 18.47
N GLY A 368 -16.81 10.88 17.98
CA GLY A 368 -16.76 12.17 18.68
C GLY A 368 -15.61 12.30 19.68
N SER A 369 -14.84 11.23 19.93
CA SER A 369 -13.61 11.33 20.73
C SER A 369 -12.51 12.12 19.97
N ASP A 370 -11.52 12.62 20.70
CA ASP A 370 -10.37 13.33 20.12
C ASP A 370 -9.43 12.33 19.40
N VAL A 371 -9.34 12.47 18.08
CA VAL A 371 -8.48 11.65 17.22
C VAL A 371 -7.00 11.85 17.56
N ASN A 372 -6.57 13.07 17.89
CA ASN A 372 -5.16 13.33 18.21
C ASN A 372 -4.76 12.68 19.54
N ALA A 373 -5.61 12.76 20.54
CA ALA A 373 -5.39 12.07 21.81
C ALA A 373 -5.32 10.54 21.61
N LEU A 374 -6.15 9.98 20.70
CA LEU A 374 -6.11 8.56 20.36
C LEU A 374 -4.80 8.19 19.64
N ARG A 375 -4.33 9.01 18.70
CA ARG A 375 -3.05 8.85 18.02
C ARG A 375 -1.88 8.81 19.00
N ASP A 376 -1.85 9.75 19.94
CA ASP A 376 -0.80 9.84 20.97
C ASP A 376 -0.82 8.61 21.89
N LYS A 377 -2.01 8.16 22.30
CA LYS A 377 -2.19 6.90 23.05
C LYS A 377 -1.63 5.71 22.26
N CYS A 378 -1.94 5.61 20.97
CA CYS A 378 -1.50 4.51 20.12
C CYS A 378 0.03 4.50 19.94
N LYS A 379 0.65 5.65 19.70
CA LYS A 379 2.11 5.80 19.63
C LYS A 379 2.80 5.41 20.95
N ALA A 380 2.25 5.90 22.08
CA ALA A 380 2.77 5.56 23.40
C ALA A 380 2.68 4.05 23.69
N ALA A 381 1.60 3.39 23.24
CA ALA A 381 1.45 1.94 23.37
C ALA A 381 2.46 1.21 22.47
N ALA A 382 2.63 1.62 21.21
CA ALA A 382 3.60 0.99 20.29
C ALA A 382 5.05 1.12 20.79
N ALA A 383 5.39 2.24 21.43
CA ALA A 383 6.71 2.50 22.01
C ALA A 383 7.06 1.59 23.19
N LYS A 384 6.10 0.89 23.79
CA LYS A 384 6.34 -0.09 24.86
C LYS A 384 6.90 -1.41 24.34
N VAL A 385 6.66 -1.72 23.06
CA VAL A 385 7.10 -2.97 22.46
C VAL A 385 8.51 -2.81 21.90
N GLU A 386 9.44 -3.53 22.47
CA GLU A 386 10.83 -3.57 22.00
C GLU A 386 11.09 -4.84 21.20
N VAL A 387 11.85 -4.68 20.11
CA VAL A 387 12.31 -5.78 19.24
C VAL A 387 13.79 -6.01 19.48
N TYR A 388 14.20 -7.23 19.81
CA TYR A 388 15.59 -7.57 20.11
C TYR A 388 16.01 -8.95 19.58
#